data_919618c3e255201d8cf564633654bbcf
#
_entry.id   919618c3e255201d8cf564633654bbcf
#
_cell.length_a   1.000
_cell.length_b   1.000
_cell.length_c   1.000
_cell.angle_alpha   90.00
_cell.angle_beta   90.00
_cell.angle_gamma   90.00
#
_symmetry.space_group_name_H-M   'P 1'
#
loop_
_entity.id
_entity.type
_entity.pdbx_description
1 polymer ?
#
loop_
_entity_poly.entity_id
_entity_poly.type
_entity_poly.pdbx_seq_one_letter_code
_entity_poly.pdbx_strand_id
1 'polypeptide(L)'
;PQQNERVELNHLDRVEGDVVELRTDLLEAASTGRSRTAAVGLGTTYPARAIGVNPPPPGGSLRTRPLGGGEYVLSAPGLNLEDVCGYSREGDGTHDVPSDALVYSPTYSEVESPPEVVYENSVVYRSFPDADRLDTGQTLIDGKRVSLAPLAADYAESGSDTVSVELEPAATGVGTTRSGPVTLTVPTALEAGTWETLLEAELRANGGQVTAVRDVPGGVAID
;
A
#
# COMPACT_ATOMS: atom_id res chain seq x y z
N PRO A 1 21.54 15.03 -21.22
CA PRO A 1 20.29 15.20 -20.47
C PRO A 1 19.21 14.21 -20.92
N GLN A 2 18.66 14.28 -22.11
CA GLN A 2 17.52 13.45 -22.55
C GLN A 2 17.71 11.93 -22.45
N GLN A 3 18.94 11.43 -22.63
CA GLN A 3 19.19 9.98 -22.51
C GLN A 3 19.17 9.52 -21.04
N ASN A 4 19.74 10.28 -20.14
CA ASN A 4 19.74 9.98 -18.72
C ASN A 4 18.34 10.11 -18.12
N GLU A 5 17.61 11.17 -18.49
CA GLU A 5 16.21 11.36 -18.12
C GLU A 5 15.35 10.13 -18.49
N ARG A 6 15.52 9.59 -19.70
CA ARG A 6 14.84 8.35 -20.12
C ARG A 6 15.24 7.15 -19.27
N VAL A 7 16.51 7.06 -18.85
CA VAL A 7 16.98 5.98 -17.97
C VAL A 7 16.29 6.06 -16.62
N GLU A 8 16.15 7.26 -16.06
CA GLU A 8 15.46 7.48 -14.79
C GLU A 8 13.96 7.18 -14.89
N LEU A 9 13.28 7.65 -15.94
CA LEU A 9 11.86 7.33 -16.16
C LEU A 9 11.63 5.83 -16.36
N ASN A 10 12.44 5.17 -17.18
CA ASN A 10 12.35 3.71 -17.37
C ASN A 10 12.67 2.94 -16.07
N HIS A 11 13.50 3.50 -15.20
CA HIS A 11 13.76 2.92 -13.91
C HIS A 11 12.54 3.06 -12.99
N LEU A 12 11.90 4.23 -12.97
CA LEU A 12 10.68 4.46 -12.20
C LEU A 12 9.56 3.48 -12.60
N ASP A 13 9.35 3.27 -13.90
CA ASP A 13 8.36 2.29 -14.40
C ASP A 13 8.69 0.85 -13.97
N ARG A 14 9.99 0.50 -13.87
CA ARG A 14 10.41 -0.81 -13.34
C ARG A 14 10.15 -0.96 -11.86
N VAL A 15 10.48 0.08 -11.08
CA VAL A 15 10.20 0.07 -9.63
C VAL A 15 8.71 -0.03 -9.37
N GLU A 16 7.87 0.65 -10.16
CA GLU A 16 6.42 0.48 -10.08
C GLU A 16 6.04 -0.99 -10.27
N GLY A 17 6.59 -1.64 -11.31
CA GLY A 17 6.38 -3.07 -11.54
C GLY A 17 6.84 -3.94 -10.36
N ASP A 18 8.03 -3.67 -9.81
CA ASP A 18 8.58 -4.39 -8.64
C ASP A 18 7.67 -4.23 -7.40
N VAL A 19 7.12 -3.03 -7.17
CA VAL A 19 6.21 -2.78 -6.03
C VAL A 19 4.84 -3.44 -6.25
N VAL A 20 4.36 -3.52 -7.51
CA VAL A 20 3.13 -4.27 -7.83
C VAL A 20 3.34 -5.78 -7.64
N GLU A 21 4.51 -6.32 -7.96
CA GLU A 21 4.87 -7.70 -7.67
C GLU A 21 4.97 -7.96 -6.17
N LEU A 22 5.66 -7.07 -5.43
CA LEU A 22 5.74 -7.10 -3.97
C LEU A 22 4.34 -7.09 -3.32
N ARG A 23 3.43 -6.23 -3.81
CA ARG A 23 2.02 -6.25 -3.39
C ARG A 23 1.39 -7.63 -3.56
N THR A 24 1.61 -8.26 -4.71
CA THR A 24 1.05 -9.59 -5.00
C THR A 24 1.60 -10.64 -4.04
N ASP A 25 2.90 -10.64 -3.80
CA ASP A 25 3.57 -11.52 -2.84
C ASP A 25 3.09 -11.29 -1.40
N LEU A 26 2.88 -10.02 -1.02
CA LEU A 26 2.35 -9.66 0.31
C LEU A 26 0.93 -10.21 0.52
N LEU A 27 0.04 -10.01 -0.44
CA LEU A 27 -1.33 -10.53 -0.39
C LEU A 27 -1.35 -12.06 -0.39
N GLU A 28 -0.45 -12.70 -1.14
CA GLU A 28 -0.32 -14.14 -1.16
C GLU A 28 0.27 -14.67 0.16
N ALA A 29 1.29 -14.01 0.74
CA ALA A 29 1.81 -14.35 2.05
C ALA A 29 0.72 -14.26 3.12
N ALA A 30 -0.05 -13.16 3.14
CA ALA A 30 -1.16 -12.96 4.07
C ALA A 30 -2.25 -14.04 3.92
N SER A 31 -2.59 -14.43 2.69
CA SER A 31 -3.65 -15.42 2.42
C SER A 31 -3.23 -16.86 2.67
N THR A 32 -1.96 -17.19 2.44
CA THR A 32 -1.44 -18.57 2.54
C THR A 32 -0.73 -18.88 3.85
N GLY A 33 -0.35 -17.83 4.63
CA GLY A 33 0.47 -17.97 5.84
C GLY A 33 1.90 -18.44 5.54
N ARG A 34 2.42 -18.20 4.34
CA ARG A 34 3.77 -18.59 3.92
C ARG A 34 4.62 -17.36 3.64
N SER A 35 5.84 -17.36 4.16
CA SER A 35 6.80 -16.30 3.85
C SER A 35 7.10 -16.24 2.34
N ARG A 36 7.34 -15.03 1.87
CA ARG A 36 7.71 -14.68 0.50
C ARG A 36 8.91 -13.76 0.49
N THR A 37 9.56 -13.65 -0.65
CA THR A 37 10.65 -12.71 -0.86
C THR A 37 10.41 -11.99 -2.17
N ALA A 38 10.31 -10.66 -2.10
CA ALA A 38 10.21 -9.79 -3.24
C ALA A 38 11.54 -9.04 -3.46
N ALA A 39 11.83 -8.68 -4.70
CA ALA A 39 13.01 -7.89 -5.05
C ALA A 39 12.59 -6.53 -5.58
N VAL A 40 13.24 -5.45 -5.10
CA VAL A 40 12.98 -4.09 -5.58
C VAL A 40 14.30 -3.43 -5.99
N GLY A 41 14.37 -2.96 -7.22
CA GLY A 41 15.52 -2.24 -7.74
C GLY A 41 15.54 -0.80 -7.27
N LEU A 42 16.42 -0.44 -6.33
CA LEU A 42 16.47 0.93 -5.80
C LEU A 42 17.09 1.92 -6.78
N GLY A 43 17.89 1.48 -7.74
CA GLY A 43 18.55 2.37 -8.66
C GLY A 43 18.96 1.72 -9.97
N THR A 44 19.65 2.48 -10.81
CA THR A 44 20.12 2.04 -12.11
C THR A 44 21.42 2.76 -12.48
N THR A 45 22.01 2.41 -13.60
CA THR A 45 23.25 3.01 -14.08
C THR A 45 23.03 3.75 -15.40
N TYR A 46 23.68 4.88 -15.57
CA TYR A 46 23.70 5.57 -16.84
C TYR A 46 24.61 4.89 -17.84
N PRO A 47 24.26 4.91 -19.13
CA PRO A 47 25.16 4.44 -20.19
C PRO A 47 26.46 5.22 -20.19
N ALA A 48 27.56 4.53 -20.51
CA ALA A 48 28.86 5.16 -20.64
C ALA A 48 28.83 6.25 -21.74
N ARG A 49 29.40 7.41 -21.45
CA ARG A 49 29.51 8.52 -22.40
C ARG A 49 30.90 8.49 -23.05
N ALA A 50 30.93 8.73 -24.36
CA ALA A 50 32.21 8.89 -25.08
C ALA A 50 32.91 10.22 -24.73
N ILE A 51 32.14 11.25 -24.34
CA ILE A 51 32.63 12.59 -23.97
C ILE A 51 31.76 13.08 -22.78
N GLY A 52 32.44 13.55 -21.73
CA GLY A 52 31.85 14.09 -20.53
C GLY A 52 31.80 13.08 -19.37
N VAL A 53 31.34 13.56 -18.22
CA VAL A 53 31.20 12.77 -16.99
C VAL A 53 29.70 12.56 -16.72
N ASN A 54 29.31 11.35 -16.39
CA ASN A 54 27.96 11.09 -15.92
C ASN A 54 27.78 11.67 -14.49
N PRO A 55 26.57 12.11 -14.14
CA PRO A 55 26.23 12.34 -12.75
C PRO A 55 26.33 11.04 -11.95
N PRO A 56 26.27 11.09 -10.62
CA PRO A 56 26.18 9.89 -9.79
C PRO A 56 25.04 8.98 -10.28
N PRO A 57 25.17 7.66 -10.13
CA PRO A 57 24.10 6.72 -10.49
C PRO A 57 22.80 7.11 -9.79
N PRO A 58 21.65 7.08 -10.49
CA PRO A 58 20.37 7.30 -9.85
C PRO A 58 20.07 6.18 -8.88
N GLY A 59 19.55 6.52 -7.73
CA GLY A 59 19.18 5.60 -6.67
C GLY A 59 17.82 5.95 -6.08
N GLY A 60 17.53 5.36 -4.95
CA GLY A 60 16.33 5.65 -4.18
C GLY A 60 16.38 5.05 -2.78
N SER A 61 15.30 5.23 -2.06
CA SER A 61 15.08 4.59 -0.77
C SER A 61 13.73 3.88 -0.75
N LEU A 62 13.70 2.69 -0.16
CA LEU A 62 12.48 1.93 0.12
C LEU A 62 12.32 1.87 1.64
N ARG A 63 11.20 2.38 2.15
CA ARG A 63 10.97 2.45 3.60
C ARG A 63 9.50 2.28 3.95
N THR A 64 9.23 1.80 5.15
CA THR A 64 7.89 1.89 5.74
C THR A 64 7.65 3.28 6.31
N ARG A 65 6.39 3.71 6.26
CA ARG A 65 5.90 4.99 6.81
C ARG A 65 4.55 4.76 7.47
N PRO A 66 4.38 5.14 8.76
CA PRO A 66 3.09 5.05 9.41
C PRO A 66 2.02 5.82 8.63
N LEU A 67 0.86 5.20 8.44
CA LEU A 67 -0.32 5.87 7.88
C LEU A 67 -0.98 6.77 8.94
N GLY A 68 -1.64 7.83 8.51
CA GLY A 68 -2.09 8.92 9.37
C GLY A 68 -2.95 8.51 10.56
N GLY A 69 -3.84 7.52 10.40
CA GLY A 69 -4.63 6.93 11.49
C GLY A 69 -3.93 5.79 12.22
N GLY A 70 -2.87 5.26 11.64
CA GLY A 70 -2.04 4.17 12.16
C GLY A 70 -2.69 2.80 12.19
N GLU A 71 -4.01 2.70 12.22
CA GLU A 71 -4.72 1.45 12.53
C GLU A 71 -6.02 1.30 11.75
N TYR A 72 -6.33 0.07 11.32
CA TYR A 72 -7.67 -0.27 10.90
C TYR A 72 -8.59 -0.36 12.11
N VAL A 73 -9.78 0.23 12.01
CA VAL A 73 -10.81 0.11 13.02
C VAL A 73 -12.05 -0.51 12.40
N LEU A 74 -12.46 -1.66 12.91
CA LEU A 74 -13.71 -2.31 12.52
C LEU A 74 -14.75 -2.08 13.62
N SER A 75 -15.85 -1.44 13.29
CA SER A 75 -16.94 -1.15 14.21
C SER A 75 -18.24 -1.76 13.74
N ALA A 76 -18.91 -2.55 14.58
CA ALA A 76 -20.24 -3.07 14.34
C ALA A 76 -21.00 -3.29 15.66
N PRO A 77 -22.33 -3.04 15.70
CA PRO A 77 -23.14 -3.28 16.90
C PRO A 77 -23.04 -4.73 17.36
N GLY A 78 -22.57 -4.95 18.60
CA GLY A 78 -22.46 -6.28 19.20
C GLY A 78 -21.37 -7.17 18.57
N LEU A 79 -20.35 -6.59 17.94
CA LEU A 79 -19.19 -7.32 17.46
C LEU A 79 -18.27 -7.64 18.64
N ASN A 80 -18.05 -8.92 18.90
CA ASN A 80 -17.00 -9.41 19.78
C ASN A 80 -15.87 -9.84 18.86
N LEU A 81 -14.84 -9.00 18.71
CA LEU A 81 -13.77 -9.20 17.72
C LEU A 81 -12.64 -10.10 18.20
N GLU A 82 -12.70 -10.59 19.44
CA GLU A 82 -11.80 -11.64 19.93
C GLU A 82 -11.74 -12.86 18.99
N ASP A 83 -12.81 -13.05 18.21
CA ASP A 83 -12.95 -14.16 17.25
C ASP A 83 -12.42 -13.85 15.85
N VAL A 84 -12.01 -12.61 15.53
CA VAL A 84 -11.83 -12.19 14.11
C VAL A 84 -10.39 -12.23 13.64
N CYS A 85 -9.39 -11.89 14.44
CA CYS A 85 -8.00 -11.76 13.95
C CYS A 85 -6.91 -12.26 14.89
N GLY A 86 -7.25 -12.88 16.03
CA GLY A 86 -6.24 -13.27 17.03
C GLY A 86 -5.52 -12.07 17.69
N TYR A 87 -5.93 -10.85 17.36
CA TYR A 87 -5.50 -9.61 18.00
C TYR A 87 -6.58 -9.21 19.01
N SER A 88 -6.33 -9.50 20.27
CA SER A 88 -7.19 -9.10 21.37
C SER A 88 -6.65 -7.83 21.99
N ARG A 89 -7.44 -6.74 21.98
CA ARG A 89 -7.28 -5.63 22.90
C ARG A 89 -8.51 -5.54 23.78
N GLU A 90 -8.31 -5.60 25.09
CA GLU A 90 -9.41 -5.54 26.07
C GLU A 90 -10.09 -4.15 26.04
N GLY A 91 -11.39 -4.10 25.92
CA GLY A 91 -12.15 -3.07 26.60
C GLY A 91 -13.36 -2.45 25.92
N ASP A 92 -13.44 -2.19 24.63
CA ASP A 92 -14.55 -1.37 24.08
C ASP A 92 -15.18 -1.87 22.77
N GLY A 93 -14.79 -3.04 22.28
CA GLY A 93 -15.34 -3.61 21.02
C GLY A 93 -14.74 -2.97 19.75
N THR A 94 -13.66 -2.20 19.86
CA THR A 94 -12.83 -1.74 18.75
C THR A 94 -11.55 -2.57 18.67
N HIS A 95 -11.12 -2.91 17.47
CA HIS A 95 -9.85 -3.58 17.21
C HIS A 95 -9.02 -2.72 16.29
N ASP A 96 -7.88 -2.33 16.81
CA ASP A 96 -6.91 -1.51 16.15
C ASP A 96 -5.82 -2.42 15.56
N VAL A 97 -5.74 -2.53 14.26
CA VAL A 97 -4.70 -3.29 13.56
C VAL A 97 -3.77 -2.31 12.88
N PRO A 98 -2.52 -2.17 13.34
CA PRO A 98 -1.59 -1.20 12.76
C PRO A 98 -1.32 -1.52 11.29
N SER A 99 -1.20 -0.47 10.48
CA SER A 99 -0.81 -0.59 9.09
C SER A 99 0.06 0.58 8.67
N ASP A 100 1.16 0.23 7.98
CA ASP A 100 2.12 1.17 7.39
C ASP A 100 1.98 1.19 5.87
N ALA A 101 2.41 2.27 5.25
CA ALA A 101 2.71 2.31 3.83
C ALA A 101 4.14 1.84 3.58
N LEU A 102 4.40 1.19 2.44
CA LEU A 102 5.74 1.00 1.90
C LEU A 102 5.96 2.01 0.79
N VAL A 103 7.01 2.83 0.92
CA VAL A 103 7.25 3.98 0.07
C VAL A 103 8.62 3.87 -0.58
N TYR A 104 8.64 3.88 -1.90
CA TYR A 104 9.86 4.11 -2.66
C TYR A 104 9.97 5.59 -3.01
N SER A 105 11.06 6.23 -2.60
CA SER A 105 11.38 7.63 -2.91
C SER A 105 12.64 7.68 -3.78
N PRO A 106 12.52 8.05 -5.08
CA PRO A 106 13.65 8.12 -5.99
C PRO A 106 14.55 9.32 -5.67
N THR A 107 15.87 9.15 -5.92
CA THR A 107 16.89 10.22 -5.88
C THR A 107 17.49 10.37 -7.28
N TYR A 108 16.74 11.02 -8.17
CA TYR A 108 17.11 11.22 -9.56
C TYR A 108 17.80 12.57 -9.76
N SER A 109 18.61 12.68 -10.82
CA SER A 109 19.38 13.89 -11.14
C SER A 109 18.83 14.67 -12.32
N GLU A 110 18.10 14.00 -13.21
CA GLU A 110 17.63 14.57 -14.48
C GLU A 110 16.09 14.73 -14.51
N VAL A 111 15.34 13.91 -13.77
CA VAL A 111 13.89 14.06 -13.60
C VAL A 111 13.61 14.97 -12.42
N GLU A 112 12.98 16.11 -12.68
CA GLU A 112 12.57 17.04 -11.63
C GLU A 112 11.33 16.52 -10.91
N SER A 113 11.36 16.50 -9.57
CA SER A 113 10.24 16.10 -8.72
C SER A 113 9.60 14.74 -9.13
N PRO A 114 10.40 13.66 -9.20
CA PRO A 114 9.85 12.35 -9.52
C PRO A 114 8.84 11.93 -8.44
N PRO A 115 7.74 11.24 -8.82
CA PRO A 115 6.76 10.78 -7.83
C PRO A 115 7.35 9.69 -6.93
N GLU A 116 6.81 9.59 -5.72
CA GLU A 116 6.97 8.40 -4.90
C GLU A 116 6.11 7.26 -5.45
N VAL A 117 6.58 6.00 -5.34
CA VAL A 117 5.75 4.82 -5.56
C VAL A 117 5.35 4.29 -4.19
N VAL A 118 4.06 4.24 -3.94
CA VAL A 118 3.49 3.92 -2.63
C VAL A 118 2.65 2.66 -2.71
N TYR A 119 2.88 1.74 -1.79
CA TYR A 119 1.95 0.66 -1.47
C TYR A 119 1.28 0.94 -0.14
N GLU A 120 -0.03 0.94 -0.09
CA GLU A 120 -0.82 0.94 1.14
C GLU A 120 -2.15 0.21 0.94
N ASN A 121 -2.58 -0.53 1.95
CA ASN A 121 -3.94 -1.11 1.98
C ASN A 121 -4.32 -1.87 0.71
N SER A 122 -3.42 -2.67 0.17
CA SER A 122 -3.55 -3.39 -1.10
C SER A 122 -3.52 -2.54 -2.38
N VAL A 123 -3.35 -1.24 -2.29
CA VAL A 123 -3.28 -0.33 -3.45
C VAL A 123 -1.84 0.08 -3.71
N VAL A 124 -1.44 0.13 -4.97
CA VAL A 124 -0.19 0.77 -5.42
C VAL A 124 -0.56 2.00 -6.23
N TYR A 125 0.12 3.09 -5.95
CA TYR A 125 -0.08 4.36 -6.65
C TYR A 125 1.22 5.18 -6.71
N ARG A 126 1.28 6.10 -7.65
CA ARG A 126 2.32 7.12 -7.72
C ARG A 126 1.81 8.41 -7.10
N SER A 127 2.54 8.91 -6.11
CA SER A 127 2.23 10.17 -5.42
C SER A 127 3.06 11.30 -5.99
N PHE A 128 2.39 12.26 -6.61
CA PHE A 128 2.96 13.51 -7.10
C PHE A 128 2.64 14.63 -6.12
N PRO A 129 3.34 15.79 -6.18
CA PRO A 129 3.06 16.90 -5.29
C PRO A 129 1.61 17.40 -5.31
N ASP A 130 0.92 17.28 -6.45
CA ASP A 130 -0.42 17.84 -6.65
C ASP A 130 -1.50 16.78 -6.90
N ALA A 131 -1.16 15.50 -7.05
CA ALA A 131 -2.13 14.44 -7.37
C ALA A 131 -1.55 13.05 -7.15
N ASP A 132 -2.42 12.10 -6.87
CA ASP A 132 -2.09 10.67 -6.83
C ASP A 132 -2.61 9.98 -8.11
N ARG A 133 -1.84 9.03 -8.62
CA ARG A 133 -2.22 8.20 -9.76
C ARG A 133 -2.23 6.73 -9.36
N LEU A 134 -3.41 6.14 -9.37
CA LEU A 134 -3.61 4.73 -9.07
C LEU A 134 -3.01 3.84 -10.16
N ASP A 135 -2.22 2.85 -9.76
CA ASP A 135 -1.64 1.83 -10.64
C ASP A 135 -2.31 0.46 -10.42
N THR A 136 -2.92 0.24 -9.25
CA THR A 136 -3.72 -0.97 -8.96
C THR A 136 -5.05 -0.64 -8.29
N GLY A 137 -6.00 -1.58 -8.35
CA GLY A 137 -7.22 -1.55 -7.57
C GLY A 137 -7.01 -2.07 -6.13
N GLN A 138 -8.02 -1.87 -5.29
CA GLN A 138 -8.08 -2.39 -3.93
C GLN A 138 -8.54 -3.85 -3.90
N THR A 139 -8.22 -4.58 -2.82
CA THR A 139 -8.71 -5.94 -2.54
C THR A 139 -9.25 -6.08 -1.11
N LEU A 140 -9.46 -4.96 -0.41
CA LEU A 140 -10.00 -4.97 0.94
C LEU A 140 -11.46 -5.39 0.98
N ILE A 141 -12.25 -4.92 0.03
CA ILE A 141 -13.68 -5.18 -0.05
C ILE A 141 -14.00 -5.82 -1.40
N ASP A 142 -14.60 -7.00 -1.34
CA ASP A 142 -15.13 -7.74 -2.49
C ASP A 142 -16.53 -8.22 -2.14
N GLY A 143 -17.53 -7.54 -2.64
CA GLY A 143 -18.92 -7.77 -2.30
C GLY A 143 -19.18 -7.64 -0.80
N LYS A 144 -19.44 -8.76 -0.13
CA LYS A 144 -19.71 -8.84 1.32
C LYS A 144 -18.48 -9.26 2.15
N ARG A 145 -17.36 -9.39 1.53
CA ARG A 145 -16.12 -9.81 2.20
C ARG A 145 -15.22 -8.61 2.44
N VAL A 146 -14.77 -8.48 3.67
CA VAL A 146 -13.68 -7.60 4.05
C VAL A 146 -12.44 -8.45 4.31
N SER A 147 -11.33 -8.15 3.64
CA SER A 147 -10.06 -8.87 3.76
C SER A 147 -8.95 -7.89 4.07
N LEU A 148 -8.40 -7.94 5.27
CA LEU A 148 -7.33 -7.05 5.71
C LEU A 148 -5.99 -7.79 5.60
N ALA A 149 -5.02 -7.14 4.98
CA ALA A 149 -3.62 -7.57 4.93
C ALA A 149 -2.73 -6.38 5.34
N PRO A 150 -2.75 -6.03 6.64
CA PRO A 150 -1.98 -4.89 7.15
C PRO A 150 -0.49 -5.16 7.02
N LEU A 151 0.26 -4.13 6.65
CA LEU A 151 1.71 -4.13 6.68
C LEU A 151 2.16 -3.47 7.98
N ALA A 152 2.94 -4.16 8.81
CA ALA A 152 3.53 -3.59 10.01
C ALA A 152 5.02 -3.93 10.03
N ALA A 153 5.88 -2.94 9.82
CA ALA A 153 7.32 -3.14 9.77
C ALA A 153 8.07 -1.84 10.10
N ASP A 154 9.29 -1.99 10.58
CA ASP A 154 10.29 -0.93 10.61
C ASP A 154 11.38 -1.30 9.59
N TYR A 155 11.19 -0.84 8.35
CA TYR A 155 12.04 -1.17 7.22
C TYR A 155 12.55 0.10 6.55
N ALA A 156 13.87 0.18 6.30
CA ALA A 156 14.48 1.28 5.57
C ALA A 156 15.77 0.83 4.89
N GLU A 157 15.75 0.85 3.56
CA GLU A 157 16.93 0.59 2.72
C GLU A 157 17.11 1.72 1.71
N SER A 158 18.35 2.01 1.34
CA SER A 158 18.68 3.05 0.36
C SER A 158 19.93 2.70 -0.43
N GLY A 159 19.96 3.13 -1.67
CA GLY A 159 21.12 2.88 -2.55
C GLY A 159 20.76 2.89 -4.02
N SER A 160 21.59 2.21 -4.81
CA SER A 160 21.39 2.01 -6.26
C SER A 160 21.28 0.54 -6.65
N ASP A 161 21.38 -0.36 -5.70
CA ASP A 161 21.32 -1.81 -5.91
C ASP A 161 19.89 -2.35 -5.78
N THR A 162 19.67 -3.62 -6.11
CA THR A 162 18.43 -4.32 -5.83
C THR A 162 18.44 -4.81 -4.38
N VAL A 163 17.35 -4.60 -3.66
CA VAL A 163 17.14 -5.12 -2.31
C VAL A 163 16.13 -6.25 -2.32
N SER A 164 16.30 -7.19 -1.40
CA SER A 164 15.35 -8.27 -1.15
C SER A 164 14.53 -7.93 0.09
N VAL A 165 13.22 -7.91 -0.07
CA VAL A 165 12.26 -7.68 1.02
C VAL A 165 11.67 -9.03 1.42
N GLU A 166 11.89 -9.42 2.66
CA GLU A 166 11.30 -10.64 3.22
C GLU A 166 9.93 -10.31 3.82
N LEU A 167 8.92 -11.05 3.37
CA LEU A 167 7.52 -10.88 3.76
C LEU A 167 7.12 -12.04 4.65
N GLU A 168 6.99 -11.79 5.94
CA GLU A 168 6.62 -12.79 6.94
C GLU A 168 5.19 -12.55 7.42
N PRO A 169 4.26 -13.53 7.25
CA PRO A 169 2.92 -13.40 7.79
C PRO A 169 2.96 -13.50 9.33
N ALA A 170 2.54 -12.44 10.02
CA ALA A 170 2.50 -12.41 11.49
C ALA A 170 1.40 -13.32 12.07
N ALA A 171 0.32 -13.57 11.32
CA ALA A 171 -0.75 -14.47 11.68
C ALA A 171 -1.45 -15.02 10.44
N THR A 172 -2.03 -16.21 10.53
CA THR A 172 -2.96 -16.72 9.52
C THR A 172 -4.36 -16.21 9.81
N GLY A 173 -4.99 -15.59 8.80
CA GLY A 173 -6.32 -14.98 8.96
C GLY A 173 -7.36 -15.97 9.43
N VAL A 174 -8.08 -15.61 10.48
CA VAL A 174 -9.32 -16.29 10.91
C VAL A 174 -10.48 -15.45 10.40
N GLY A 175 -11.33 -16.07 9.57
CA GLY A 175 -12.52 -15.41 9.05
C GLY A 175 -13.72 -15.61 9.98
N THR A 176 -14.53 -14.58 10.16
CA THR A 176 -15.84 -14.68 10.79
C THR A 176 -16.94 -14.18 9.87
N THR A 177 -18.16 -14.66 10.06
CA THR A 177 -19.33 -14.21 9.29
C THR A 177 -20.30 -13.50 10.22
N ARG A 178 -20.77 -12.33 9.80
CA ARG A 178 -21.76 -11.55 10.55
C ARG A 178 -22.93 -11.08 9.72
N SER A 179 -24.02 -10.75 10.43
CA SER A 179 -25.20 -10.10 9.87
C SER A 179 -25.28 -8.67 10.43
N GLY A 180 -25.52 -7.68 9.58
CA GLY A 180 -25.74 -6.30 9.96
C GLY A 180 -24.68 -5.35 9.37
N PRO A 181 -24.87 -4.04 9.53
CA PRO A 181 -23.97 -3.04 9.02
C PRO A 181 -22.63 -3.06 9.78
N VAL A 182 -21.57 -2.76 9.05
CA VAL A 182 -20.20 -2.67 9.58
C VAL A 182 -19.58 -1.40 9.04
N THR A 183 -18.92 -0.64 9.88
CA THR A 183 -18.06 0.48 9.46
C THR A 183 -16.61 0.04 9.56
N LEU A 184 -15.88 0.14 8.46
CA LEU A 184 -14.44 -0.07 8.39
C LEU A 184 -13.73 1.28 8.29
N THR A 185 -12.92 1.63 9.27
CA THR A 185 -11.98 2.75 9.14
C THR A 185 -10.65 2.22 8.62
N VAL A 186 -10.20 2.79 7.51
CA VAL A 186 -8.95 2.42 6.83
C VAL A 186 -7.95 3.55 7.05
N PRO A 187 -6.79 3.29 7.70
CA PRO A 187 -5.71 4.28 7.76
C PRO A 187 -5.13 4.46 6.36
N THR A 188 -5.14 5.66 5.82
CA THR A 188 -4.74 5.91 4.44
C THR A 188 -4.29 7.35 4.24
N ALA A 189 -3.41 7.57 3.27
CA ALA A 189 -3.07 8.90 2.78
C ALA A 189 -4.01 9.34 1.64
N LEU A 190 -4.75 8.40 1.03
CA LEU A 190 -5.67 8.68 -0.07
C LEU A 190 -6.99 9.27 0.47
N GLU A 191 -7.53 10.25 -0.25
CA GLU A 191 -8.81 10.90 0.09
C GLU A 191 -10.02 10.00 -0.21
N ALA A 192 -11.16 10.30 0.44
CA ALA A 192 -12.42 9.56 0.25
C ALA A 192 -12.84 9.47 -1.22
N GLY A 193 -12.66 10.52 -2.02
CA GLY A 193 -12.98 10.51 -3.45
C GLY A 193 -12.17 9.50 -4.26
N THR A 194 -10.92 9.26 -3.87
CA THR A 194 -10.09 8.21 -4.47
C THR A 194 -10.59 6.82 -4.06
N TRP A 195 -10.96 6.65 -2.80
CA TRP A 195 -11.57 5.41 -2.31
C TRP A 195 -12.94 5.14 -2.92
N GLU A 196 -13.76 6.16 -3.19
CA GLU A 196 -15.00 5.99 -3.95
C GLU A 196 -14.74 5.45 -5.36
N THR A 197 -13.66 5.89 -6.00
CA THR A 197 -13.24 5.35 -7.31
C THR A 197 -12.78 3.90 -7.19
N LEU A 198 -12.01 3.55 -6.17
CA LEU A 198 -11.53 2.20 -5.90
C LEU A 198 -12.66 1.23 -5.55
N LEU A 199 -13.76 1.73 -4.99
CA LEU A 199 -14.95 0.97 -4.54
C LEU A 199 -16.16 1.15 -5.46
N GLU A 200 -15.96 1.65 -6.68
CA GLU A 200 -17.06 1.98 -7.59
C GLU A 200 -17.98 0.78 -7.86
N ALA A 201 -17.43 -0.42 -7.95
CA ALA A 201 -18.22 -1.65 -8.17
C ALA A 201 -19.12 -1.98 -6.96
N GLU A 202 -18.60 -1.82 -5.75
CA GLU A 202 -19.31 -2.09 -4.49
C GLU A 202 -20.36 -1.02 -4.18
N LEU A 203 -20.10 0.24 -4.54
CA LEU A 203 -21.04 1.36 -4.39
C LEU A 203 -22.21 1.26 -5.39
N ARG A 204 -21.98 0.75 -6.61
CA ARG A 204 -22.99 0.63 -7.66
C ARG A 204 -23.80 -0.65 -7.61
N ALA A 205 -23.41 -1.64 -6.83
CA ALA A 205 -24.13 -2.91 -6.74
C ALA A 205 -25.57 -2.69 -6.26
N ASN A 206 -26.55 -3.31 -6.94
CA ASN A 206 -27.94 -3.31 -6.52
C ASN A 206 -28.09 -3.98 -5.15
N GLY A 207 -28.33 -3.19 -4.11
CA GLY A 207 -28.33 -3.61 -2.71
C GLY A 207 -27.00 -3.31 -2.02
N GLY A 208 -26.34 -2.21 -2.44
CA GLY A 208 -25.11 -1.61 -1.99
C GLY A 208 -24.36 -2.35 -0.87
N GLN A 209 -23.23 -2.95 -1.21
CA GLN A 209 -22.37 -3.56 -0.18
C GLN A 209 -21.66 -2.46 0.60
N VAL A 210 -21.29 -1.38 -0.10
CA VAL A 210 -20.79 -0.12 0.45
C VAL A 210 -21.85 0.95 0.23
N THR A 211 -22.19 1.67 1.28
CA THR A 211 -23.23 2.70 1.26
C THR A 211 -22.65 4.12 1.28
N ALA A 212 -21.47 4.30 1.87
CA ALA A 212 -20.78 5.58 1.94
C ALA A 212 -19.28 5.41 2.15
N VAL A 213 -18.51 6.36 1.63
CA VAL A 213 -17.09 6.57 1.95
C VAL A 213 -16.94 8.02 2.39
N ARG A 214 -16.22 8.26 3.47
CA ARG A 214 -16.02 9.62 4.00
C ARG A 214 -14.65 9.78 4.64
N ASP A 215 -14.08 10.97 4.52
CA ASP A 215 -12.86 11.32 5.23
C ASP A 215 -13.07 11.34 6.74
N VAL A 216 -12.10 10.80 7.47
CA VAL A 216 -11.99 10.85 8.92
C VAL A 216 -10.56 11.22 9.30
N PRO A 217 -10.30 11.67 10.53
CA PRO A 217 -8.93 11.95 10.95
C PRO A 217 -8.02 10.72 10.74
N GLY A 218 -7.02 10.89 9.87
CA GLY A 218 -6.02 9.87 9.59
C GLY A 218 -6.42 8.78 8.58
N GLY A 219 -7.55 8.92 7.87
CA GLY A 219 -7.95 7.93 6.88
C GLY A 219 -9.35 8.12 6.34
N VAL A 220 -9.99 7.02 5.94
CA VAL A 220 -11.37 7.00 5.44
C VAL A 220 -12.22 6.00 6.21
N ALA A 221 -13.49 6.32 6.41
CA ALA A 221 -14.49 5.38 6.92
C ALA A 221 -15.39 4.90 5.77
N ILE A 222 -15.59 3.59 5.71
CA ILE A 222 -16.38 2.86 4.71
C ILE A 222 -17.52 2.17 5.43
N ASP A 223 -18.76 2.52 5.07
CA ASP A 223 -20.00 2.00 5.67
C ASP A 223 -20.71 1.01 4.75
#